data_a821acff9adb30809284eae773a96289
#
_entry.id   a821acff9adb30809284eae773a96289
#
_cell.length_a   1.000
_cell.length_b   1.000
_cell.length_c   1.000
_cell.angle_alpha   90.00
_cell.angle_beta   90.00
_cell.angle_gamma   90.00
#
_symmetry.space_group_name_H-M   'P 1'
#
loop_
_entity.id
_entity.type
_entity.pdbx_description
1 polymer ?
#
loop_
_entity_poly.entity_id
_entity_poly.type
_entity_poly.pdbx_seq_one_letter_code
_entity_poly.pdbx_strand_id
1 'polypeptide(L)'
;LLPGNEDIEDRFFYTVLQPVNDGLVDDIKQYPGYNCFEDAVNGRDRKFKVVRWKEYNDARRWNPDVSIDNFTDLCSLKYERLPGYESLSQKEYVALMRKKLAQRTSEILRQRGGKPSLGAAKLQRIRPGTLAKSPKVSKRHNYRPRVLSKCPIRRAIGEAWYFSRRFKYQECSKRYRAGELDVIFPEGTYKPPVFTIAYSGSVF
;
A
#
# COMPACT_ATOMS: atom_id res chain seq x y z
N LEU A 1 2.93 -13.55 8.19
CA LEU A 1 2.11 -14.67 7.72
C LEU A 1 1.56 -14.33 6.36
N LEU A 2 1.83 -15.17 5.37
CA LEU A 2 1.26 -15.01 4.04
C LEU A 2 -0.24 -15.36 4.12
N PRO A 3 -1.12 -14.49 3.60
CA PRO A 3 -2.53 -14.81 3.45
C PRO A 3 -2.70 -16.03 2.52
N GLY A 4 -3.81 -16.75 2.64
CA GLY A 4 -4.16 -17.81 1.69
C GLY A 4 -4.47 -17.24 0.31
N ASN A 5 -4.46 -18.07 -0.73
CA ASN A 5 -4.73 -17.63 -2.10
C ASN A 5 -6.05 -16.85 -2.23
N GLU A 6 -7.08 -17.28 -1.52
CA GLU A 6 -8.38 -16.59 -1.46
C GLU A 6 -8.28 -15.19 -0.85
N ASP A 7 -7.46 -15.02 0.20
CA ASP A 7 -7.25 -13.72 0.84
C ASP A 7 -6.50 -12.76 -0.10
N ILE A 8 -5.55 -13.28 -0.90
CA ILE A 8 -4.80 -12.50 -1.90
C ILE A 8 -5.75 -12.03 -3.01
N GLU A 9 -6.58 -12.93 -3.54
CA GLU A 9 -7.59 -12.57 -4.54
C GLU A 9 -8.56 -11.51 -4.02
N ASP A 10 -9.06 -11.68 -2.81
CA ASP A 10 -9.96 -10.71 -2.21
C ASP A 10 -9.31 -9.33 -2.03
N ARG A 11 -8.01 -9.29 -1.69
CA ARG A 11 -7.27 -8.03 -1.58
C ARG A 11 -7.02 -7.39 -2.94
N PHE A 12 -6.74 -8.18 -3.95
CA PHE A 12 -6.65 -7.69 -5.32
C PHE A 12 -7.95 -7.01 -5.74
N PHE A 13 -9.09 -7.72 -5.62
CA PHE A 13 -10.39 -7.13 -5.97
C PHE A 13 -10.79 -5.97 -5.07
N TYR A 14 -10.47 -5.99 -3.78
CA TYR A 14 -10.66 -4.85 -2.89
C TYR A 14 -9.93 -3.61 -3.43
N THR A 15 -8.68 -3.76 -3.85
CA THR A 15 -7.87 -2.64 -4.35
C THR A 15 -8.42 -2.11 -5.67
N VAL A 16 -8.72 -2.96 -6.64
CA VAL A 16 -9.18 -2.53 -7.97
C VAL A 16 -10.61 -1.98 -7.95
N LEU A 17 -11.47 -2.46 -7.03
CA LEU A 17 -12.86 -2.03 -6.88
C LEU A 17 -13.04 -0.88 -5.88
N GLN A 18 -11.97 -0.40 -5.26
CA GLN A 18 -12.08 0.70 -4.30
C GLN A 18 -12.82 1.92 -4.85
N PRO A 19 -12.58 2.39 -6.10
CA PRO A 19 -13.34 3.52 -6.64
C PRO A 19 -14.86 3.28 -6.73
N VAL A 20 -15.27 2.03 -6.99
CA VAL A 20 -16.70 1.66 -7.03
C VAL A 20 -17.27 1.54 -5.62
N ASN A 21 -16.51 0.91 -4.72
CA ASN A 21 -16.92 0.70 -3.33
C ASN A 21 -17.08 2.02 -2.56
N ASP A 22 -16.21 2.99 -2.84
CA ASP A 22 -16.26 4.34 -2.26
C ASP A 22 -17.30 5.25 -2.96
N GLY A 23 -18.02 4.74 -3.96
CA GLY A 23 -19.04 5.49 -4.69
C GLY A 23 -18.49 6.60 -5.58
N LEU A 24 -17.23 6.52 -5.99
CA LEU A 24 -16.64 7.49 -6.89
C LEU A 24 -17.15 7.32 -8.34
N VAL A 25 -17.25 6.06 -8.78
CA VAL A 25 -17.77 5.66 -10.09
C VAL A 25 -18.60 4.39 -9.95
N ASP A 26 -19.35 4.03 -11.01
CA ASP A 26 -20.12 2.78 -11.05
C ASP A 26 -19.36 1.63 -11.73
N ASP A 27 -18.39 1.96 -12.58
CA ASP A 27 -17.48 1.01 -13.24
C ASP A 27 -16.05 1.54 -13.14
N ILE A 28 -15.09 0.65 -12.89
CA ILE A 28 -13.66 1.01 -12.80
C ILE A 28 -13.13 1.66 -14.09
N LYS A 29 -13.73 1.38 -15.24
CA LYS A 29 -13.37 2.00 -16.53
C LYS A 29 -13.69 3.49 -16.58
N GLN A 30 -14.64 3.94 -15.78
CA GLN A 30 -15.00 5.36 -15.67
C GLN A 30 -14.10 6.15 -14.73
N TYR A 31 -13.26 5.44 -13.95
CA TYR A 31 -12.38 6.09 -13.01
C TYR A 31 -11.24 6.83 -13.74
N PRO A 32 -11.10 8.15 -13.55
CA PRO A 32 -10.11 8.96 -14.29
C PRO A 32 -8.68 8.72 -13.82
N GLY A 33 -8.48 8.09 -12.66
CA GLY A 33 -7.18 7.72 -12.14
C GLY A 33 -6.71 6.37 -12.68
N TYR A 34 -5.49 5.98 -12.30
CA TYR A 34 -4.96 4.68 -12.67
C TYR A 34 -5.66 3.55 -11.92
N ASN A 35 -6.09 2.52 -12.66
CA ASN A 35 -6.54 1.25 -12.11
C ASN A 35 -5.71 0.11 -12.72
N CYS A 36 -5.13 -0.71 -11.88
CA CYS A 36 -4.18 -1.75 -12.32
C CYS A 36 -4.85 -3.01 -12.90
N PHE A 37 -6.17 -3.14 -12.90
CA PHE A 37 -6.86 -4.39 -13.24
C PHE A 37 -6.45 -4.94 -14.61
N GLU A 38 -6.59 -4.15 -15.67
CA GLU A 38 -6.32 -4.61 -17.04
C GLU A 38 -4.83 -4.95 -17.23
N ASP A 39 -3.92 -4.20 -16.64
CA ASP A 39 -2.49 -4.49 -16.72
C ASP A 39 -2.13 -5.74 -15.93
N ALA A 40 -2.69 -5.90 -14.73
CA ALA A 40 -2.42 -7.05 -13.87
C ALA A 40 -2.94 -8.36 -14.48
N VAL A 41 -4.18 -8.39 -14.97
CA VAL A 41 -4.75 -9.62 -15.54
C VAL A 41 -4.14 -10.01 -16.89
N ASN A 42 -3.65 -9.03 -17.66
CA ASN A 42 -2.98 -9.30 -18.93
C ASN A 42 -1.45 -9.47 -18.78
N GLY A 43 -0.89 -9.33 -17.59
CA GLY A 43 0.55 -9.43 -17.33
C GLY A 43 1.36 -8.35 -18.07
N ARG A 44 0.81 -7.14 -18.18
CA ARG A 44 1.48 -6.05 -18.90
C ARG A 44 2.46 -5.33 -18.00
N ASP A 45 3.68 -5.18 -18.46
CA ASP A 45 4.68 -4.35 -17.78
C ASP A 45 4.36 -2.86 -18.00
N ARG A 46 4.50 -2.08 -16.94
CA ARG A 46 4.44 -0.61 -17.03
C ARG A 46 5.75 0.02 -16.60
N LYS A 47 6.10 1.08 -17.31
CA LYS A 47 7.27 1.89 -16.99
C LYS A 47 6.82 3.26 -16.51
N PHE A 48 7.40 3.72 -15.41
CA PHE A 48 7.13 5.01 -14.80
C PHE A 48 8.42 5.79 -14.65
N LYS A 49 8.33 7.09 -14.91
CA LYS A 49 9.39 8.03 -14.54
C LYS A 49 9.17 8.42 -13.08
N VAL A 50 10.14 8.14 -12.23
CA VAL A 50 10.11 8.46 -10.80
C VAL A 50 11.18 9.49 -10.51
N VAL A 51 10.77 10.68 -10.07
CA VAL A 51 11.71 11.74 -9.72
C VAL A 51 12.12 11.60 -8.26
N ARG A 52 13.42 11.60 -8.01
CA ARG A 52 14.02 11.67 -6.67
C ARG A 52 13.94 13.10 -6.14
N TRP A 53 12.73 13.52 -5.77
CA TRP A 53 12.40 14.90 -5.41
C TRP A 53 13.28 15.51 -4.33
N LYS A 54 13.68 14.72 -3.32
CA LYS A 54 14.56 15.19 -2.26
C LYS A 54 15.91 15.61 -2.84
N GLU A 55 16.55 14.73 -3.58
CA GLU A 55 17.87 14.97 -4.18
C GLU A 55 17.82 16.12 -5.19
N TYR A 56 16.77 16.15 -6.03
CA TYR A 56 16.55 17.25 -6.97
C TYR A 56 16.42 18.60 -6.25
N ASN A 57 15.59 18.68 -5.21
CA ASN A 57 15.39 19.92 -4.47
C ASN A 57 16.65 20.36 -3.71
N ASP A 58 17.41 19.41 -3.18
CA ASP A 58 18.70 19.70 -2.52
C ASP A 58 19.73 20.22 -3.53
N ALA A 59 19.85 19.60 -4.71
CA ALA A 59 20.75 20.07 -5.78
C ALA A 59 20.33 21.44 -6.32
N ARG A 60 19.03 21.68 -6.49
CA ARG A 60 18.50 22.96 -7.00
C ARG A 60 18.77 24.15 -6.07
N ARG A 61 18.95 23.93 -4.76
CA ARG A 61 19.34 24.99 -3.82
C ARG A 61 20.73 25.56 -4.13
N TRP A 62 21.63 24.71 -4.64
CA TRP A 62 23.00 25.10 -4.99
C TRP A 62 23.17 25.46 -6.46
N ASN A 63 22.41 24.83 -7.34
CA ASN A 63 22.41 25.11 -8.78
C ASN A 63 20.96 25.19 -9.29
N PRO A 64 20.40 26.40 -9.48
CA PRO A 64 19.03 26.59 -9.96
C PRO A 64 18.75 25.95 -11.33
N ASP A 65 19.78 25.83 -12.18
CA ASP A 65 19.66 25.34 -13.56
C ASP A 65 19.81 23.81 -13.70
N VAL A 66 19.88 23.09 -12.57
CA VAL A 66 20.01 21.64 -12.60
C VAL A 66 18.77 21.00 -13.24
N SER A 67 19.01 20.10 -14.22
CA SER A 67 17.93 19.40 -14.90
C SER A 67 17.28 18.33 -13.99
N ILE A 68 15.95 18.28 -14.03
CA ILE A 68 15.16 17.26 -13.34
C ILE A 68 15.45 15.84 -13.87
N ASP A 69 15.87 15.74 -15.15
CA ASP A 69 16.17 14.45 -15.78
C ASP A 69 17.34 13.71 -15.11
N ASN A 70 18.28 14.45 -14.52
CA ASN A 70 19.41 13.88 -13.76
C ASN A 70 18.96 13.16 -12.48
N PHE A 71 17.73 13.41 -12.05
CA PHE A 71 17.13 12.84 -10.83
C PHE A 71 15.90 12.00 -11.16
N THR A 72 15.74 11.61 -12.42
CA THR A 72 14.59 10.83 -12.88
C THR A 72 15.01 9.42 -13.24
N ASP A 73 14.50 8.45 -12.50
CA ASP A 73 14.73 7.03 -12.73
C ASP A 73 13.56 6.43 -13.51
N LEU A 74 13.84 5.45 -14.37
CA LEU A 74 12.83 4.68 -15.06
C LEU A 74 12.60 3.37 -14.29
N CYS A 75 11.46 3.30 -13.59
CA CYS A 75 11.07 2.12 -12.84
C CYS A 75 10.06 1.28 -13.64
N SER A 76 10.26 -0.03 -13.69
CA SER A 76 9.31 -0.96 -14.29
C SER A 76 8.49 -1.66 -13.21
N LEU A 77 7.17 -1.71 -13.40
CA LEU A 77 6.23 -2.48 -12.59
C LEU A 77 5.77 -3.68 -13.39
N LYS A 78 6.07 -4.87 -12.89
CA LYS A 78 5.62 -6.13 -13.45
C LYS A 78 4.50 -6.70 -12.60
N TYR A 79 3.50 -7.26 -13.27
CA TYR A 79 2.39 -7.93 -12.60
C TYR A 79 2.54 -9.44 -12.76
N GLU A 80 2.48 -10.13 -11.63
CA GLU A 80 2.43 -11.57 -11.60
C GLU A 80 0.97 -12.05 -11.53
N ARG A 81 0.73 -13.25 -12.04
CA ARG A 81 -0.58 -13.90 -11.93
C ARG A 81 -0.91 -14.17 -10.47
N LEU A 82 -2.17 -14.03 -10.10
CA LEU A 82 -2.61 -14.39 -8.77
C LEU A 82 -2.37 -15.89 -8.52
N PRO A 83 -1.92 -16.27 -7.30
CA PRO A 83 -1.67 -17.65 -6.97
C PRO A 83 -2.97 -18.49 -6.98
N GLY A 84 -2.84 -19.75 -7.35
CA GLY A 84 -3.97 -20.69 -7.48
C GLY A 84 -4.61 -20.73 -8.87
N TYR A 85 -4.05 -20.00 -9.84
CA TYR A 85 -4.54 -19.96 -11.22
C TYR A 85 -3.47 -20.39 -12.24
N GLU A 86 -2.42 -21.03 -11.80
CA GLU A 86 -1.26 -21.41 -12.62
C GLU A 86 -1.62 -22.36 -13.75
N SER A 87 -2.64 -23.22 -13.54
CA SER A 87 -3.10 -24.20 -14.54
C SER A 87 -3.92 -23.63 -15.69
N LEU A 88 -4.42 -22.39 -15.56
CA LEU A 88 -5.24 -21.77 -16.60
C LEU A 88 -4.38 -21.18 -17.72
N SER A 89 -4.87 -21.26 -18.95
CA SER A 89 -4.30 -20.48 -20.04
C SER A 89 -4.49 -18.97 -19.77
N GLN A 90 -3.70 -18.13 -20.41
CA GLN A 90 -3.82 -16.67 -20.24
C GLN A 90 -5.22 -16.17 -20.63
N LYS A 91 -5.80 -16.72 -21.68
CA LYS A 91 -7.15 -16.35 -22.15
C LYS A 91 -8.24 -16.72 -21.15
N GLU A 92 -8.16 -17.91 -20.58
CA GLU A 92 -9.11 -18.38 -19.55
C GLU A 92 -8.96 -17.58 -18.26
N TYR A 93 -7.73 -17.29 -17.83
CA TYR A 93 -7.49 -16.46 -16.67
C TYR A 93 -8.11 -15.05 -16.82
N VAL A 94 -7.86 -14.37 -17.93
CA VAL A 94 -8.43 -13.04 -18.21
C VAL A 94 -9.95 -13.09 -18.20
N ALA A 95 -10.56 -14.09 -18.87
CA ALA A 95 -12.01 -14.24 -18.93
C ALA A 95 -12.62 -14.48 -17.53
N LEU A 96 -11.98 -15.33 -16.73
CA LEU A 96 -12.40 -15.63 -15.34
C LEU A 96 -12.30 -14.38 -14.45
N MET A 97 -11.19 -13.66 -14.52
CA MET A 97 -10.99 -12.46 -13.69
C MET A 97 -11.97 -11.34 -14.06
N ARG A 98 -12.27 -11.16 -15.34
CA ARG A 98 -13.31 -10.21 -15.79
C ARG A 98 -14.72 -10.63 -15.32
N LYS A 99 -15.05 -11.91 -15.35
CA LYS A 99 -16.29 -12.42 -14.80
C LYS A 99 -16.40 -12.13 -13.30
N LYS A 100 -15.37 -12.41 -12.54
CA LYS A 100 -15.31 -12.11 -11.09
C LYS A 100 -15.42 -10.61 -10.81
N LEU A 101 -14.74 -9.77 -11.61
CA LEU A 101 -14.88 -8.32 -11.51
C LEU A 101 -16.32 -7.87 -11.68
N ALA A 102 -16.99 -8.34 -12.74
CA ALA A 102 -18.39 -7.97 -13.01
C ALA A 102 -19.33 -8.41 -11.88
N GLN A 103 -19.16 -9.63 -11.37
CA GLN A 103 -19.94 -10.15 -10.25
C GLN A 103 -19.76 -9.30 -8.98
N ARG A 104 -18.51 -8.99 -8.61
CA ARG A 104 -18.22 -8.17 -7.43
C ARG A 104 -18.69 -6.72 -7.59
N THR A 105 -18.58 -6.16 -8.80
CA THR A 105 -19.12 -4.83 -9.11
C THR A 105 -20.65 -4.81 -8.91
N SER A 106 -21.36 -5.78 -9.48
CA SER A 106 -22.82 -5.89 -9.33
C SER A 106 -23.24 -6.01 -7.86
N GLU A 107 -22.50 -6.77 -7.07
CA GLU A 107 -22.76 -6.91 -5.64
C GLU A 107 -22.57 -5.59 -4.88
N ILE A 108 -21.50 -4.84 -5.15
CA ILE A 108 -21.26 -3.52 -4.55
C ILE A 108 -22.38 -2.56 -4.92
N LEU A 109 -22.79 -2.52 -6.19
CA LEU A 109 -23.88 -1.65 -6.66
C LEU A 109 -25.21 -2.01 -5.98
N ARG A 110 -25.50 -3.30 -5.82
CA ARG A 110 -26.69 -3.77 -5.11
C ARG A 110 -26.66 -3.34 -3.63
N GLN A 111 -25.54 -3.50 -2.93
CA GLN A 111 -25.37 -3.09 -1.55
C GLN A 111 -25.48 -1.57 -1.36
N ARG A 112 -25.11 -0.80 -2.39
CA ARG A 112 -25.23 0.66 -2.38
C ARG A 112 -26.68 1.15 -2.44
N GLY A 113 -27.62 0.30 -2.84
CA GLY A 113 -29.05 0.59 -2.77
C GLY A 113 -29.50 1.78 -3.62
N GLY A 114 -28.99 1.91 -4.85
CA GLY A 114 -29.37 2.99 -5.78
C GLY A 114 -28.78 4.37 -5.48
N LYS A 115 -27.93 4.51 -4.48
CA LYS A 115 -27.21 5.78 -4.22
C LYS A 115 -26.30 6.10 -5.41
N PRO A 116 -26.42 7.31 -6.03
CA PRO A 116 -25.62 7.68 -7.19
C PRO A 116 -24.14 7.78 -6.84
N SER A 117 -23.27 7.47 -7.81
CA SER A 117 -21.84 7.75 -7.69
C SER A 117 -21.53 9.23 -7.89
N LEU A 118 -20.35 9.65 -7.45
CA LEU A 118 -19.87 11.02 -7.68
C LEU A 118 -19.73 11.33 -9.16
N GLY A 119 -19.28 10.36 -9.96
CA GLY A 119 -19.11 10.42 -11.40
C GLY A 119 -17.76 10.98 -11.84
N ALA A 120 -17.28 10.48 -12.99
CA ALA A 120 -15.98 10.83 -13.55
C ALA A 120 -15.79 12.35 -13.78
N ALA A 121 -16.82 13.02 -14.29
CA ALA A 121 -16.78 14.45 -14.58
C ALA A 121 -16.55 15.30 -13.31
N LYS A 122 -17.15 14.95 -12.19
CA LYS A 122 -16.92 15.64 -10.90
C LYS A 122 -15.53 15.33 -10.36
N LEU A 123 -15.09 14.07 -10.48
CA LEU A 123 -13.75 13.67 -10.04
C LEU A 123 -12.64 14.45 -10.77
N GLN A 124 -12.77 14.64 -12.08
CA GLN A 124 -11.79 15.39 -12.88
C GLN A 124 -11.70 16.88 -12.51
N ARG A 125 -12.78 17.44 -11.94
CA ARG A 125 -12.80 18.84 -11.48
C ARG A 125 -12.17 19.07 -10.12
N ILE A 126 -11.93 18.00 -9.36
CA ILE A 126 -11.27 18.10 -8.05
C ILE A 126 -9.80 18.44 -8.27
N ARG A 127 -9.37 19.58 -7.75
CA ARG A 127 -7.96 19.99 -7.86
C ARG A 127 -7.06 19.05 -7.06
N PRO A 128 -5.90 18.65 -7.61
CA PRO A 128 -4.90 17.92 -6.86
C PRO A 128 -4.53 18.69 -5.57
N GLY A 129 -4.37 17.95 -4.47
CA GLY A 129 -4.08 18.56 -3.16
C GLY A 129 -5.30 19.08 -2.39
N THR A 130 -6.52 18.98 -2.95
CA THR A 130 -7.74 19.26 -2.18
C THR A 130 -7.86 18.27 -1.04
N LEU A 131 -7.84 18.77 0.20
CA LEU A 131 -8.00 17.96 1.39
C LEU A 131 -9.44 17.45 1.49
N ALA A 132 -9.58 16.16 1.76
CA ALA A 132 -10.87 15.61 2.16
C ALA A 132 -11.32 16.24 3.47
N LYS A 133 -12.65 16.42 3.65
CA LYS A 133 -13.18 16.85 4.95
C LYS A 133 -12.74 15.86 6.01
N SER A 134 -11.89 16.30 6.93
CA SER A 134 -11.48 15.47 8.06
C SER A 134 -12.67 15.12 8.92
N PRO A 135 -12.81 13.88 9.39
CA PRO A 135 -13.85 13.55 10.36
C PRO A 135 -13.63 14.38 11.63
N LYS A 136 -14.72 14.88 12.21
CA LYS A 136 -14.68 15.68 13.46
C LYS A 136 -14.02 14.95 14.63
N VAL A 137 -14.02 13.62 14.58
CA VAL A 137 -13.37 12.76 15.57
C VAL A 137 -12.50 11.74 14.82
N SER A 138 -11.20 11.82 15.00
CA SER A 138 -10.30 10.79 14.53
C SER A 138 -10.26 9.65 15.57
N LYS A 139 -10.47 8.42 15.13
CA LYS A 139 -10.23 7.24 15.98
C LYS A 139 -8.73 7.20 16.29
N ARG A 140 -8.35 7.03 17.55
CA ARG A 140 -6.96 6.81 17.95
C ARG A 140 -6.35 5.69 17.12
N HIS A 141 -5.13 5.89 16.66
CA HIS A 141 -4.38 4.83 16.00
C HIS A 141 -4.30 3.59 16.89
N ASN A 142 -4.88 2.49 16.41
CA ASN A 142 -4.71 1.21 17.05
C ASN A 142 -3.45 0.54 16.50
N TYR A 143 -2.46 0.32 17.36
CA TYR A 143 -1.20 -0.36 17.02
C TYR A 143 -1.36 -1.86 16.76
N ARG A 144 -2.58 -2.38 16.75
CA ARG A 144 -2.80 -3.78 16.41
C ARG A 144 -2.48 -4.02 14.94
N PRO A 145 -1.73 -5.06 14.62
CA PRO A 145 -1.44 -5.44 13.24
C PRO A 145 -2.74 -5.78 12.52
N ARG A 146 -2.86 -5.34 11.27
CA ARG A 146 -3.96 -5.78 10.42
C ARG A 146 -3.52 -7.04 9.69
N VAL A 147 -3.93 -8.18 10.19
CA VAL A 147 -3.80 -9.44 9.45
C VAL A 147 -4.97 -9.53 8.49
N LEU A 148 -4.65 -9.53 7.19
CA LEU A 148 -5.61 -9.44 6.10
C LEU A 148 -6.11 -10.84 5.71
N SER A 149 -6.86 -11.49 6.60
CA SER A 149 -7.50 -12.77 6.33
C SER A 149 -8.95 -12.79 6.82
N LYS A 150 -9.83 -13.46 6.08
CA LYS A 150 -11.21 -13.72 6.52
C LYS A 150 -11.25 -14.82 7.61
N CYS A 151 -10.28 -15.73 7.60
CA CYS A 151 -10.20 -16.82 8.56
C CYS A 151 -9.76 -16.30 9.95
N PRO A 152 -10.59 -16.48 11.01
CA PRO A 152 -10.26 -15.99 12.35
C PRO A 152 -9.03 -16.69 12.93
N ILE A 153 -8.81 -17.97 12.62
CA ILE A 153 -7.65 -18.73 13.08
C ILE A 153 -6.37 -18.16 12.47
N ARG A 154 -6.35 -17.92 11.15
CA ARG A 154 -5.19 -17.29 10.48
C ARG A 154 -4.90 -15.88 11.03
N ARG A 155 -5.94 -15.11 11.34
CA ARG A 155 -5.75 -13.81 12.01
C ARG A 155 -5.10 -13.95 13.37
N ALA A 156 -5.58 -14.84 14.21
CA ALA A 156 -5.02 -15.07 15.53
C ALA A 156 -3.54 -15.52 15.47
N ILE A 157 -3.20 -16.44 14.56
CA ILE A 157 -1.82 -16.86 14.34
C ILE A 157 -0.94 -15.68 13.88
N GLY A 158 -1.44 -14.88 12.95
CA GLY A 158 -0.73 -13.68 12.44
C GLY A 158 -0.50 -12.63 13.51
N GLU A 159 -1.49 -12.37 14.35
CA GLU A 159 -1.38 -11.46 15.48
C GLU A 159 -0.38 -11.97 16.52
N ALA A 160 -0.45 -13.25 16.89
CA ALA A 160 0.48 -13.86 17.84
C ALA A 160 1.93 -13.78 17.35
N TRP A 161 2.17 -14.10 16.07
CA TRP A 161 3.47 -13.96 15.43
C TRP A 161 3.99 -12.51 15.47
N TYR A 162 3.16 -11.54 15.14
CA TYR A 162 3.53 -10.12 15.18
C TYR A 162 3.90 -9.67 16.61
N PHE A 163 3.05 -10.00 17.60
CA PHE A 163 3.30 -9.59 18.97
C PHE A 163 4.56 -10.24 19.55
N SER A 164 4.82 -11.51 19.23
CA SER A 164 6.07 -12.18 19.60
C SER A 164 7.31 -11.46 19.03
N ARG A 165 7.28 -11.09 17.73
CA ARG A 165 8.38 -10.34 17.11
C ARG A 165 8.53 -8.94 17.71
N ARG A 166 7.41 -8.24 17.93
CA ARG A 166 7.41 -6.92 18.56
C ARG A 166 8.02 -6.97 19.96
N PHE A 167 7.68 -7.96 20.76
CA PHE A 167 8.23 -8.12 22.09
C PHE A 167 9.75 -8.32 22.04
N LYS A 168 10.22 -9.28 21.23
CA LYS A 168 11.66 -9.49 21.00
C LYS A 168 12.37 -8.23 20.53
N TYR A 169 11.77 -7.48 19.60
CA TYR A 169 12.31 -6.21 19.13
C TYR A 169 12.43 -5.18 20.25
N GLN A 170 11.44 -5.08 21.12
CA GLN A 170 11.47 -4.15 22.25
C GLN A 170 12.57 -4.50 23.26
N GLU A 171 12.78 -5.78 23.54
CA GLU A 171 13.88 -6.24 24.38
C GLU A 171 15.25 -5.93 23.75
N CYS A 172 15.43 -6.30 22.48
CA CYS A 172 16.66 -5.96 21.74
C CYS A 172 16.92 -4.45 21.72
N SER A 173 15.87 -3.66 21.51
CA SER A 173 15.98 -2.18 21.49
C SER A 173 16.40 -1.60 22.84
N LYS A 174 15.90 -2.16 23.95
CA LYS A 174 16.31 -1.74 25.30
C LYS A 174 17.80 -2.03 25.54
N ARG A 175 18.24 -3.24 25.25
CA ARG A 175 19.63 -3.67 25.38
C ARG A 175 20.56 -2.83 24.51
N TYR A 176 20.19 -2.62 23.24
CA TYR A 176 20.96 -1.81 22.30
C TYR A 176 21.09 -0.36 22.76
N ARG A 177 20.03 0.25 23.28
CA ARG A 177 20.07 1.62 23.83
C ARG A 177 20.82 1.71 25.15
N ALA A 178 20.97 0.60 25.87
CA ALA A 178 21.81 0.50 27.06
C ALA A 178 23.31 0.34 26.74
N GLY A 179 23.69 0.32 25.45
CA GLY A 179 25.06 0.26 24.99
C GLY A 179 25.52 -1.12 24.50
N GLU A 180 24.66 -2.10 24.45
CA GLU A 180 25.01 -3.44 23.98
C GLU A 180 24.91 -3.47 22.44
N LEU A 181 26.01 -3.18 21.74
CA LEU A 181 26.01 -2.98 20.28
C LEU A 181 25.85 -4.28 19.47
N ASP A 182 26.17 -5.44 20.06
CA ASP A 182 26.15 -6.75 19.39
C ASP A 182 24.78 -7.44 19.43
N VAL A 183 23.73 -6.72 19.84
CA VAL A 183 22.37 -7.27 19.90
C VAL A 183 21.89 -7.65 18.50
N ILE A 184 21.46 -8.91 18.35
CA ILE A 184 20.87 -9.42 17.12
C ILE A 184 19.37 -9.11 17.15
N PHE A 185 18.94 -8.27 16.22
CA PHE A 185 17.53 -7.92 16.07
C PHE A 185 16.76 -8.99 15.29
N PRO A 186 15.45 -9.16 15.57
CA PRO A 186 14.63 -10.08 14.80
C PRO A 186 14.66 -9.76 13.30
N GLU A 187 14.66 -10.79 12.48
CA GLU A 187 14.62 -10.66 11.02
C GLU A 187 13.48 -9.75 10.55
N GLY A 188 13.75 -8.88 9.56
CA GLY A 188 12.78 -7.91 9.03
C GLY A 188 12.55 -6.70 9.94
N THR A 189 13.40 -6.48 10.95
CA THR A 189 13.38 -5.27 11.80
C THR A 189 14.65 -4.47 11.65
N TYR A 190 14.58 -3.16 11.93
CA TYR A 190 15.72 -2.25 11.85
C TYR A 190 16.21 -1.89 13.25
N LYS A 191 17.52 -1.67 13.39
CA LYS A 191 18.10 -1.11 14.62
C LYS A 191 17.52 0.28 14.86
N PRO A 192 17.10 0.62 16.09
CA PRO A 192 16.64 1.96 16.40
C PRO A 192 17.79 2.96 16.24
N PRO A 193 17.52 4.22 15.86
CA PRO A 193 18.54 5.25 15.85
C PRO A 193 19.07 5.45 17.28
N VAL A 194 20.39 5.47 17.42
CA VAL A 194 21.04 5.87 18.68
C VAL A 194 21.19 7.38 18.59
N PHE A 195 20.40 8.09 19.36
CA PHE A 195 20.67 9.51 19.61
C PHE A 195 21.79 9.58 20.63
N THR A 196 23.00 9.83 20.18
CA THR A 196 24.06 10.30 21.07
C THR A 196 23.63 11.67 21.57
N ILE A 197 23.08 11.74 22.78
CA ILE A 197 22.99 13.01 23.47
C ILE A 197 24.43 13.39 23.71
N ALA A 198 24.97 14.29 22.89
CA ALA A 198 26.20 14.97 23.21
C ALA A 198 25.91 15.72 24.50
N TYR A 199 26.31 15.14 25.62
CA TYR A 199 26.50 15.89 26.86
C TYR A 199 27.57 16.92 26.56
N SER A 200 27.19 18.11 26.15
CA SER A 200 28.01 19.28 26.28
C SER A 200 28.10 19.57 27.78
N GLY A 201 28.96 18.84 28.45
CA GLY A 201 29.39 19.16 29.80
C GLY A 201 30.19 20.46 29.74
N SER A 202 29.51 21.59 29.82
CA SER A 202 30.15 22.79 30.28
C SER A 202 30.27 22.67 31.80
N VAL A 203 31.41 22.15 32.22
CA VAL A 203 31.97 22.44 33.51
C VAL A 203 32.39 23.89 33.49
N PHE A 204 31.68 24.71 34.22
CA PHE A 204 32.21 25.85 34.98
C PHE A 204 31.19 26.26 36.03
#